data_98168387dc4af29a8c9e918c5c9fc6ba
#
_entry.id   98168387dc4af29a8c9e918c5c9fc6ba
#
_cell.length_a   1.000
_cell.length_b   1.000
_cell.length_c   1.000
_cell.angle_alpha   90.00
_cell.angle_beta   90.00
_cell.angle_gamma   90.00
#
_symmetry.space_group_name_H-M   'P 1'
#
loop_
_entity.id
_entity.type
_entity.pdbx_description
1 polymer ?
#
loop_
_entity_poly.entity_id
_entity_poly.type
_entity_poly.pdbx_seq_one_letter_code
_entity_poly.pdbx_strand_id
1 'polypeptide(L)'
;MSATYIFTKSAAADLREIVRYTDKQWGRDQALAYTDRLQRGIEQLAAQSSSVGKDLSVVFSSLRVLHCEHHYIFCLPRNDAPALIVAILHERMDLIARVASRLK
;
A
#
# COMPACT_ATOMS: atom_id res chain seq x y z
N MET A 1 15.32 -16.34 -2.24
CA MET A 1 14.90 -15.51 -1.12
C MET A 1 13.39 -15.29 -1.18
N SER A 2 12.69 -15.59 -0.12
CA SER A 2 11.23 -15.43 -0.13
C SER A 2 10.86 -13.95 -0.06
N ALA A 3 9.79 -13.57 -0.75
CA ALA A 3 9.28 -12.21 -0.70
C ALA A 3 8.70 -11.93 0.69
N THR A 4 8.89 -10.70 1.19
CA THR A 4 8.31 -10.29 2.46
C THR A 4 6.86 -9.83 2.31
N TYR A 5 6.44 -9.57 1.08
CA TYR A 5 5.07 -9.14 0.77
C TYR A 5 4.69 -9.58 -0.64
N ILE A 6 3.37 -9.63 -0.88
CA ILE A 6 2.82 -9.81 -2.22
C ILE A 6 1.65 -8.85 -2.38
N PHE A 7 1.28 -8.56 -3.64
CA PHE A 7 0.15 -7.70 -3.96
C PHE A 7 -1.08 -8.52 -4.27
N THR A 8 -2.25 -8.05 -3.82
CA THR A 8 -3.51 -8.53 -4.39
C THR A 8 -3.61 -7.99 -5.82
N LYS A 9 -4.50 -8.56 -6.63
CA LYS A 9 -4.78 -8.05 -7.98
C LYS A 9 -5.17 -6.58 -7.95
N SER A 10 -6.02 -6.21 -6.99
CA SER A 10 -6.48 -4.82 -6.86
C SER A 10 -5.34 -3.88 -6.49
N ALA A 11 -4.47 -4.29 -5.56
CA ALA A 11 -3.34 -3.46 -5.16
C ALA A 11 -2.34 -3.29 -6.31
N ALA A 12 -2.10 -4.36 -7.07
CA ALA A 12 -1.23 -4.28 -8.24
C ALA A 12 -1.80 -3.32 -9.29
N ALA A 13 -3.12 -3.35 -9.49
CA ALA A 13 -3.79 -2.42 -10.39
C ALA A 13 -3.68 -0.98 -9.89
N ASP A 14 -3.83 -0.78 -8.57
CA ASP A 14 -3.65 0.55 -7.96
C ASP A 14 -2.27 1.10 -8.30
N LEU A 15 -1.23 0.30 -8.12
CA LEU A 15 0.13 0.74 -8.37
C LEU A 15 0.35 1.09 -9.84
N ARG A 16 -0.17 0.26 -10.75
CA ARG A 16 -0.06 0.54 -12.19
C ARG A 16 -0.72 1.86 -12.55
N GLU A 17 -1.90 2.14 -11.98
CA GLU A 17 -2.60 3.41 -12.25
C GLU A 17 -1.83 4.61 -11.68
N ILE A 18 -1.23 4.45 -10.50
CA ILE A 18 -0.43 5.52 -9.91
C ILE A 18 0.77 5.84 -10.79
N VAL A 19 1.47 4.81 -11.27
CA VAL A 19 2.64 4.99 -12.14
C VAL A 19 2.22 5.67 -13.44
N ARG A 20 1.14 5.19 -14.05
CA ARG A 20 0.63 5.75 -15.30
C ARG A 20 0.24 7.21 -15.15
N TYR A 21 -0.50 7.53 -14.10
CA TYR A 21 -0.93 8.89 -13.83
C TYR A 21 0.26 9.81 -13.59
N THR A 22 1.21 9.39 -12.77
CA THR A 22 2.37 10.19 -12.42
C THR A 22 3.24 10.45 -13.65
N ASP A 23 3.44 9.41 -14.47
CA ASP A 23 4.20 9.54 -15.72
C ASP A 23 3.54 10.54 -16.66
N LYS A 24 2.21 10.47 -16.79
CA LYS A 24 1.47 11.35 -17.69
C LYS A 24 1.49 12.80 -17.21
N GLN A 25 1.39 13.03 -15.89
CA GLN A 25 1.30 14.38 -15.34
C GLN A 25 2.67 15.04 -15.11
N TRP A 26 3.66 14.25 -14.73
CA TRP A 26 4.93 14.78 -14.23
C TRP A 26 6.16 14.23 -14.95
N GLY A 27 5.99 13.24 -15.82
CA GLY A 27 7.07 12.66 -16.59
C GLY A 27 7.69 11.42 -15.93
N ARG A 28 8.54 10.73 -16.72
CA ARG A 28 9.11 9.45 -16.33
C ARG A 28 9.97 9.54 -15.07
N ASP A 29 10.79 10.56 -14.95
CA ASP A 29 11.70 10.67 -13.79
C ASP A 29 10.92 10.81 -12.50
N GLN A 30 9.86 11.61 -12.51
CA GLN A 30 9.00 11.77 -11.34
C GLN A 30 8.24 10.48 -11.03
N ALA A 31 7.79 9.78 -12.06
CA ALA A 31 7.09 8.52 -11.86
C ALA A 31 8.00 7.48 -11.21
N LEU A 32 9.26 7.39 -11.66
CA LEU A 32 10.23 6.45 -11.09
C LEU A 32 10.55 6.81 -9.64
N ALA A 33 10.76 8.10 -9.36
CA ALA A 33 11.07 8.55 -8.01
C ALA A 33 9.90 8.30 -7.05
N TYR A 34 8.69 8.57 -7.50
CA TYR A 34 7.49 8.37 -6.67
C TYR A 34 7.28 6.89 -6.38
N THR A 35 7.43 6.05 -7.41
CA THR A 35 7.30 4.60 -7.28
C THR A 35 8.33 4.05 -6.30
N ASP A 36 9.57 4.55 -6.35
CA ASP A 36 10.61 4.13 -5.43
C ASP A 36 10.24 4.46 -3.98
N ARG A 37 9.70 5.65 -3.74
CA ARG A 37 9.27 6.05 -2.39
C ARG A 37 8.13 5.17 -1.89
N LEU A 38 7.16 4.87 -2.75
CA LEU A 38 6.06 3.97 -2.40
C LEU A 38 6.59 2.58 -2.08
N GLN A 39 7.51 2.08 -2.87
CA GLN A 39 8.08 0.74 -2.66
C GLN A 39 8.80 0.65 -1.32
N ARG A 40 9.55 1.69 -0.94
CA ARG A 40 10.20 1.73 0.37
C ARG A 40 9.19 1.72 1.50
N GLY A 41 8.10 2.47 1.34
CA GLY A 41 7.02 2.46 2.34
C GLY A 41 6.38 1.09 2.47
N ILE A 42 6.14 0.41 1.34
CA ILE A 42 5.59 -0.94 1.33
C ILE A 42 6.51 -1.90 2.07
N GLU A 43 7.81 -1.83 1.80
CA GLU A 43 8.79 -2.71 2.45
C GLU A 43 8.83 -2.49 3.95
N GLN A 44 8.80 -1.24 4.40
CA GLN A 44 8.79 -0.92 5.82
C GLN A 44 7.53 -1.44 6.50
N LEU A 45 6.39 -1.24 5.86
CA LEU A 45 5.10 -1.68 6.42
C LEU A 45 5.02 -3.20 6.48
N ALA A 46 5.50 -3.88 5.44
CA ALA A 46 5.49 -5.34 5.36
C ALA A 46 6.44 -5.98 6.37
N ALA A 47 7.47 -5.28 6.80
CA ALA A 47 8.40 -5.79 7.81
C ALA A 47 7.75 -5.87 9.19
N GLN A 48 6.54 -5.37 9.35
CA GLN A 48 5.75 -5.46 10.58
C GLN A 48 6.40 -4.76 11.77
N SER A 49 7.19 -3.72 11.50
CA SER A 49 7.75 -2.91 12.57
C SER A 49 6.61 -2.17 13.27
N SER A 50 6.54 -2.31 14.60
CA SER A 50 5.52 -1.61 15.38
C SER A 50 5.71 -0.09 15.36
N SER A 51 6.87 0.37 14.96
CA SER A 51 7.17 1.80 14.86
C SER A 51 6.76 2.40 13.51
N VAL A 52 6.30 1.58 12.57
CA VAL A 52 5.95 2.01 11.22
C VAL A 52 4.47 1.78 10.97
N GLY A 53 3.79 2.83 10.50
CA GLY A 53 2.39 2.75 10.15
C GLY A 53 1.46 2.80 11.35
N LYS A 54 0.18 2.92 11.06
CA LYS A 54 -0.88 2.93 12.07
C LYS A 54 -1.54 1.56 12.10
N ASP A 55 -2.02 1.19 13.28
CA ASP A 55 -2.75 -0.06 13.46
C ASP A 55 -4.25 0.24 13.36
N LEU A 56 -4.90 -0.31 12.35
CA LEU A 56 -6.33 -0.18 12.15
C LEU A 56 -7.13 -1.38 12.64
N SER A 57 -6.54 -2.19 13.53
CA SER A 57 -7.22 -3.37 14.05
C SER A 57 -8.52 -3.05 14.79
N VAL A 58 -8.71 -1.80 15.22
CA VAL A 58 -9.97 -1.36 15.80
C VAL A 58 -11.10 -1.39 14.76
N VAL A 59 -10.77 -1.10 13.49
CA VAL A 59 -11.75 -1.09 12.40
C VAL A 59 -11.69 -2.38 11.59
N PHE A 60 -10.49 -2.84 11.30
CA PHE A 60 -10.25 -4.06 10.52
C PHE A 60 -9.19 -4.90 11.22
N SER A 61 -9.50 -6.16 11.49
CA SER A 61 -8.60 -7.06 12.20
C SER A 61 -7.22 -7.13 11.53
N SER A 62 -6.18 -6.83 12.28
CA SER A 62 -4.77 -6.93 11.87
C SER A 62 -4.35 -6.04 10.72
N LEU A 63 -5.21 -5.14 10.26
CA LEU A 63 -4.87 -4.26 9.14
C LEU A 63 -3.94 -3.14 9.59
N ARG A 64 -2.93 -2.86 8.80
CA ARG A 64 -1.99 -1.77 9.03
C ARG A 64 -2.01 -0.80 7.87
N VAL A 65 -1.76 0.48 8.16
CA VAL A 65 -1.74 1.52 7.13
C VAL A 65 -0.54 2.43 7.33
N LEU A 66 0.03 2.86 6.22
CA LEU A 66 1.12 3.85 6.20
C LEU A 66 0.76 4.94 5.21
N HIS A 67 0.82 6.20 5.66
CA HIS A 67 0.69 7.35 4.78
C HIS A 67 2.05 7.62 4.14
N CYS A 68 2.13 7.44 2.83
CA CYS A 68 3.37 7.61 2.07
C CYS A 68 3.10 8.58 0.93
N GLU A 69 3.71 9.77 0.97
CA GLU A 69 3.48 10.83 0.00
C GLU A 69 2.00 11.20 -0.03
N HIS A 70 1.34 11.07 -1.19
CA HIS A 70 -0.09 11.40 -1.34
C HIS A 70 -0.98 10.16 -1.32
N HIS A 71 -0.44 9.03 -0.90
CA HIS A 71 -1.17 7.76 -0.90
C HIS A 71 -1.09 7.08 0.45
N TYR A 72 -2.08 6.23 0.73
CA TYR A 72 -2.09 5.34 1.89
C TYR A 72 -1.88 3.91 1.41
N ILE A 73 -0.95 3.22 2.02
CA ILE A 73 -0.65 1.81 1.74
C ILE A 73 -1.30 0.98 2.82
N PHE A 74 -2.10 -0.01 2.43
CA PHE A 74 -2.79 -0.90 3.36
C PHE A 74 -2.21 -2.29 3.28
N CYS A 75 -1.83 -2.84 4.42
CA CYS A 75 -1.14 -4.12 4.52
C CYS A 75 -1.85 -5.01 5.53
N LEU A 76 -2.04 -6.27 5.15
CA LEU A 76 -2.54 -7.30 6.05
C LEU A 76 -1.39 -8.27 6.37
N PRO A 77 -0.77 -8.15 7.55
CA PRO A 77 0.31 -9.07 7.92
C PRO A 77 -0.23 -10.49 8.09
N ARG A 78 0.60 -11.47 7.76
CA ARG A 78 0.27 -12.88 7.93
C ARG A 78 1.41 -13.60 8.63
N ASN A 79 1.07 -14.58 9.48
CA ASN A 79 2.08 -15.24 10.30
C ASN A 79 2.98 -16.18 9.49
N ASP A 80 2.38 -16.98 8.62
CA ASP A 80 3.10 -18.06 7.92
C ASP A 80 3.21 -17.81 6.41
N ALA A 81 3.06 -16.56 5.98
CA ALA A 81 3.08 -16.21 4.58
C ALA A 81 3.53 -14.75 4.43
N PRO A 82 3.95 -14.35 3.22
CA PRO A 82 4.29 -12.95 3.00
C PRO A 82 3.10 -12.04 3.31
N ALA A 83 3.37 -10.83 3.82
CA ALA A 83 2.34 -9.85 4.08
C ALA A 83 1.59 -9.53 2.79
N LEU A 84 0.30 -9.22 2.90
CA LEU A 84 -0.55 -8.97 1.75
C LEU A 84 -0.80 -7.48 1.61
N ILE A 85 -0.36 -6.88 0.50
CA ILE A 85 -0.68 -5.48 0.21
C ILE A 85 -2.03 -5.46 -0.47
N VAL A 86 -3.03 -4.90 0.22
CA VAL A 86 -4.42 -4.98 -0.22
C VAL A 86 -4.91 -3.74 -0.97
N ALA A 87 -4.28 -2.59 -0.74
CA ALA A 87 -4.68 -1.36 -1.42
C ALA A 87 -3.58 -0.30 -1.34
N ILE A 88 -3.51 0.54 -2.37
CA ILE A 88 -2.71 1.76 -2.36
C ILE A 88 -3.65 2.85 -2.87
N LEU A 89 -4.17 3.67 -1.96
CA LEU A 89 -5.26 4.58 -2.26
C LEU A 89 -4.83 6.04 -2.05
N HIS A 90 -5.32 6.91 -2.93
CA HIS A 90 -5.03 8.33 -2.82
C HIS A 90 -5.67 8.90 -1.55
N GLU A 91 -4.98 9.84 -0.92
CA GLU A 91 -5.40 10.42 0.37
C GLU A 91 -6.77 11.11 0.32
N ARG A 92 -7.26 11.48 -0.87
CA ARG A 92 -8.55 12.14 -1.04
C ARG A 92 -9.72 11.18 -1.23
N MET A 93 -9.44 9.87 -1.30
CA MET A 93 -10.50 8.86 -1.43
C MET A 93 -11.14 8.60 -0.08
N ASP A 94 -12.35 8.04 -0.10
CA ASP A 94 -12.98 7.50 1.11
C ASP A 94 -12.28 6.19 1.43
N LEU A 95 -11.25 6.28 2.26
CA LEU A 95 -10.35 5.15 2.52
C LEU A 95 -11.06 4.00 3.21
N ILE A 96 -11.90 4.30 4.20
CA ILE A 96 -12.59 3.26 4.97
C ILE A 96 -13.52 2.45 4.09
N ALA A 97 -14.33 3.12 3.27
CA ALA A 97 -15.26 2.43 2.38
C ALA A 97 -14.52 1.60 1.32
N ARG A 98 -13.44 2.15 0.77
CA ARG A 98 -12.66 1.45 -0.27
C ARG A 98 -11.99 0.21 0.29
N VAL A 99 -11.37 0.32 1.46
CA VAL A 99 -10.69 -0.81 2.08
C VAL A 99 -11.69 -1.87 2.52
N ALA A 100 -12.82 -1.46 3.10
CA ALA A 100 -13.86 -2.40 3.50
C ALA A 100 -14.34 -3.22 2.29
N SER A 101 -14.50 -2.57 1.14
CA SER A 101 -14.89 -3.26 -0.10
C SER A 101 -13.85 -4.30 -0.51
N ARG A 102 -12.58 -4.01 -0.31
CA ARG A 102 -11.48 -4.92 -0.67
C ARG A 102 -11.35 -6.12 0.24
N LEU A 103 -11.78 -5.98 1.48
CA LEU A 103 -11.62 -7.02 2.50
C LEU A 103 -12.82 -7.97 2.62
N LYS A 104 -13.82 -7.78 1.80
CA LYS A 104 -14.99 -8.69 1.78
C LYS A 104 -14.64 -10.04 1.17
#